data_f4e2212e63c6a61f7f8819f86866da4b
#
_entry.id   f4e2212e63c6a61f7f8819f86866da4b
#
_cell.length_a   1.000
_cell.length_b   1.000
_cell.length_c   1.000
_cell.angle_alpha   90.00
_cell.angle_beta   90.00
_cell.angle_gamma   90.00
#
_symmetry.space_group_name_H-M   'P 1'
#
loop_
_entity.id
_entity.type
_entity.pdbx_description
1 polymer ?
#
loop_
_entity_poly.entity_id
_entity_poly.type
_entity_poly.pdbx_seq_one_letter_code
_entity_poly.pdbx_strand_id
1 'polypeptide(L)'
;MRVHLSPRSPLEFTGDLLVLGRAQGAAPSPLEEQLSEALKGALSAKAARARFTGAAGQSVSVDTLGLLACARVTLIGLGKEDSWAGLAVRDAVAAVSRAAQGERAAMVCAALPLRGARLYEAALGLRLGVYQFNTCKSADPEHPPHELTSVELIDTPLSAAAAADAAA
;
A
#
# COMPACT_ATOMS: atom_id res chain seq x y z
N MET A 1 6.04 8.68 -13.96
CA MET A 1 5.27 7.65 -13.23
C MET A 1 4.14 7.12 -14.09
N ARG A 2 4.05 5.81 -14.24
CA ARG A 2 2.92 5.09 -14.87
C ARG A 2 2.03 4.53 -13.78
N VAL A 3 0.70 4.64 -13.94
CA VAL A 3 -0.28 4.05 -13.02
C VAL A 3 -1.21 3.18 -13.85
N HIS A 4 -1.39 1.94 -13.46
CA HIS A 4 -2.31 1.02 -14.14
C HIS A 4 -3.05 0.14 -13.13
N LEU A 5 -4.27 -0.22 -13.48
CA LEU A 5 -5.07 -1.19 -12.72
C LEU A 5 -4.73 -2.59 -13.23
N SER A 6 -4.44 -3.51 -12.32
CA SER A 6 -4.06 -4.88 -12.65
C SER A 6 -5.05 -5.89 -12.06
N PRO A 7 -5.44 -6.91 -12.84
CA PRO A 7 -6.24 -8.02 -12.34
C PRO A 7 -5.39 -9.14 -11.72
N ARG A 8 -4.06 -8.97 -11.65
CA ARG A 8 -3.16 -10.01 -11.13
C ARG A 8 -3.32 -10.19 -9.63
N SER A 9 -2.88 -11.35 -9.14
CA SER A 9 -2.71 -11.55 -7.71
C SER A 9 -1.56 -10.69 -7.19
N PRO A 10 -1.72 -9.97 -6.05
CA PRO A 10 -0.61 -9.25 -5.41
C PRO A 10 0.58 -10.14 -5.07
N LEU A 11 0.36 -11.45 -4.87
CA LEU A 11 1.43 -12.43 -4.61
C LEU A 11 2.37 -12.64 -5.80
N GLU A 12 1.90 -12.34 -7.02
CA GLU A 12 2.69 -12.46 -8.26
C GLU A 12 3.47 -11.18 -8.59
N PHE A 13 3.34 -10.16 -7.75
CA PHE A 13 4.02 -8.88 -7.98
C PHE A 13 5.54 -9.04 -7.82
N THR A 14 6.25 -8.61 -8.86
CA THR A 14 7.72 -8.54 -8.88
C THR A 14 8.13 -7.07 -8.91
N GLY A 15 8.75 -6.59 -7.85
CA GLY A 15 9.15 -5.18 -7.75
C GLY A 15 9.71 -4.83 -6.38
N ASP A 16 9.68 -3.56 -6.04
CA ASP A 16 10.34 -3.09 -4.83
C ASP A 16 9.43 -3.14 -3.62
N LEU A 17 8.17 -2.68 -3.75
CA LEU A 17 7.28 -2.47 -2.62
C LEU A 17 5.86 -2.96 -2.90
N LEU A 18 5.39 -3.91 -2.10
CA LEU A 18 3.99 -4.33 -2.06
C LEU A 18 3.30 -3.68 -0.86
N VAL A 19 2.23 -2.94 -1.10
CA VAL A 19 1.45 -2.26 -0.06
C VAL A 19 0.07 -2.89 0.06
N LEU A 20 -0.34 -3.17 1.29
CA LEU A 20 -1.65 -3.71 1.66
C LEU A 20 -2.37 -2.73 2.58
N GLY A 21 -3.69 -2.72 2.53
CA GLY A 21 -4.52 -1.95 3.44
C GLY A 21 -5.32 -2.81 4.38
N ARG A 22 -5.43 -2.43 5.66
CA ARG A 22 -6.35 -3.01 6.63
C ARG A 22 -7.20 -1.92 7.28
N ALA A 23 -8.52 -2.12 7.31
CA ALA A 23 -9.43 -1.24 8.03
C ALA A 23 -9.24 -1.33 9.55
N GLN A 24 -9.55 -0.25 10.25
CA GLN A 24 -9.41 -0.19 11.71
C GLN A 24 -10.34 -1.20 12.41
N GLY A 25 -9.75 -2.03 13.25
CA GLY A 25 -10.46 -3.06 13.99
C GLY A 25 -10.82 -4.31 13.18
N ALA A 26 -10.51 -4.33 11.88
CA ALA A 26 -10.72 -5.51 11.04
C ALA A 26 -9.68 -6.60 11.34
N ALA A 27 -10.11 -7.87 11.18
CA ALA A 27 -9.20 -9.00 11.17
C ALA A 27 -8.27 -8.93 9.94
N PRO A 28 -7.10 -9.60 9.97
CA PRO A 28 -6.25 -9.74 8.79
C PRO A 28 -7.05 -10.31 7.61
N SER A 29 -6.81 -9.77 6.41
CA SER A 29 -7.43 -10.29 5.20
C SER A 29 -6.77 -11.62 4.78
N PRO A 30 -7.45 -12.46 3.98
CA PRO A 30 -6.84 -13.70 3.46
C PRO A 30 -5.53 -13.45 2.72
N LEU A 31 -5.42 -12.35 1.98
CA LEU A 31 -4.18 -11.94 1.32
C LEU A 31 -3.07 -11.61 2.33
N GLU A 32 -3.42 -10.91 3.40
CA GLU A 32 -2.46 -10.57 4.46
C GLU A 32 -1.98 -11.84 5.19
N GLU A 33 -2.87 -12.79 5.45
CA GLU A 33 -2.53 -14.08 6.04
C GLU A 33 -1.58 -14.89 5.14
N GLN A 34 -1.88 -14.98 3.83
CA GLN A 34 -1.03 -15.65 2.85
C GLN A 34 0.36 -15.02 2.77
N LEU A 35 0.45 -13.69 2.76
CA LEU A 35 1.72 -12.98 2.76
C LEU A 35 2.48 -13.19 4.08
N SER A 36 1.76 -13.19 5.21
CA SER A 36 2.39 -13.47 6.50
C SER A 36 2.93 -14.89 6.57
N GLU A 37 2.20 -15.88 6.03
CA GLU A 37 2.65 -17.26 5.94
C GLU A 37 3.90 -17.40 5.05
N ALA A 38 3.88 -16.79 3.86
CA ALA A 38 5.03 -16.76 2.96
C ALA A 38 6.27 -16.11 3.62
N LEU A 39 6.07 -15.11 4.47
CA LEU A 39 7.10 -14.44 5.26
C LEU A 39 7.36 -15.14 6.61
N LYS A 40 6.90 -16.39 6.79
CA LYS A 40 7.10 -17.19 8.01
C LYS A 40 6.62 -16.49 9.29
N GLY A 41 5.50 -15.76 9.20
CA GLY A 41 4.88 -15.03 10.30
C GLY A 41 5.49 -13.66 10.61
N ALA A 42 6.50 -13.20 9.85
CA ALA A 42 7.19 -11.95 10.16
C ALA A 42 6.27 -10.73 10.08
N LEU A 43 5.31 -10.71 9.13
CA LEU A 43 4.38 -9.60 8.97
C LEU A 43 3.42 -9.51 10.17
N SER A 44 2.79 -10.60 10.56
CA SER A 44 1.88 -10.66 11.70
C SER A 44 2.59 -10.38 13.03
N ALA A 45 3.79 -10.92 13.23
CA ALA A 45 4.59 -10.68 14.42
C ALA A 45 4.97 -9.19 14.55
N LYS A 46 5.37 -8.56 13.44
CA LYS A 46 5.71 -7.13 13.46
C LYS A 46 4.48 -6.25 13.64
N ALA A 47 3.34 -6.58 13.03
CA ALA A 47 2.08 -5.88 13.23
C ALA A 47 1.62 -5.95 14.70
N ALA A 48 1.69 -7.12 15.33
CA ALA A 48 1.38 -7.29 16.75
C ALA A 48 2.32 -6.47 17.65
N ARG A 49 3.62 -6.54 17.40
CA ARG A 49 4.62 -5.77 18.18
C ARG A 49 4.43 -4.26 18.05
N ALA A 50 4.06 -3.78 16.87
CA ALA A 50 3.76 -2.38 16.60
C ALA A 50 2.36 -1.97 17.09
N ARG A 51 1.56 -2.87 17.66
CA ARG A 51 0.16 -2.65 18.04
C ARG A 51 -0.65 -2.07 16.87
N PHE A 52 -0.46 -2.64 15.69
CA PHE A 52 -1.14 -2.21 14.49
C PHE A 52 -2.64 -2.55 14.58
N THR A 53 -3.48 -1.54 14.57
CA THR A 53 -4.94 -1.66 14.65
C THR A 53 -5.66 -1.38 13.33
N GLY A 54 -4.93 -0.92 12.31
CA GLY A 54 -5.50 -0.44 11.06
C GLY A 54 -5.96 1.01 11.10
N ALA A 55 -5.67 1.75 12.19
CA ALA A 55 -6.01 3.17 12.25
C ALA A 55 -5.27 3.97 11.16
N ALA A 56 -5.92 5.02 10.66
CA ALA A 56 -5.34 5.89 9.65
C ALA A 56 -3.98 6.43 10.09
N GLY A 57 -3.00 6.42 9.20
CA GLY A 57 -1.63 6.87 9.47
C GLY A 57 -0.71 5.81 10.10
N GLN A 58 -1.23 4.66 10.54
CA GLN A 58 -0.38 3.55 10.96
C GLN A 58 0.23 2.84 9.75
N SER A 59 1.48 2.42 9.89
CA SER A 59 2.14 1.57 8.90
C SER A 59 3.14 0.61 9.54
N VAL A 60 3.30 -0.55 8.93
CA VAL A 60 4.26 -1.58 9.32
C VAL A 60 4.90 -2.14 8.08
N SER A 61 6.23 -2.15 8.01
CA SER A 61 7.00 -2.65 6.86
C SER A 61 7.87 -3.83 7.26
N VAL A 62 7.99 -4.81 6.37
CA VAL A 62 8.82 -6.00 6.53
C VAL A 62 9.61 -6.25 5.26
N ASP A 63 10.91 -6.44 5.37
CA ASP A 63 11.76 -6.91 4.27
C ASP A 63 11.49 -8.38 3.98
N THR A 64 11.37 -8.73 2.70
CA THR A 64 11.03 -10.10 2.31
C THR A 64 12.21 -11.05 2.34
N LEU A 65 13.42 -10.51 2.31
CA LEU A 65 14.68 -11.29 2.33
C LEU A 65 14.72 -12.41 1.26
N GLY A 66 14.06 -12.17 0.12
CA GLY A 66 13.99 -13.15 -0.97
C GLY A 66 12.91 -14.22 -0.83
N LEU A 67 12.09 -14.18 0.23
CA LEU A 67 10.96 -15.11 0.41
C LEU A 67 9.78 -14.79 -0.53
N LEU A 68 9.71 -13.57 -1.04
CA LEU A 68 8.76 -13.11 -2.05
C LEU A 68 9.52 -12.46 -3.22
N ALA A 69 8.84 -12.31 -4.35
CA ALA A 69 9.41 -11.67 -5.55
C ALA A 69 9.51 -10.13 -5.42
N CYS A 70 8.88 -9.52 -4.41
CA CYS A 70 9.07 -8.11 -4.06
C CYS A 70 10.09 -7.95 -2.94
N ALA A 71 10.77 -6.80 -2.87
CA ALA A 71 11.80 -6.56 -1.86
C ALA A 71 11.21 -6.31 -0.46
N ARG A 72 10.04 -5.66 -0.38
CA ARG A 72 9.40 -5.27 0.88
C ARG A 72 7.88 -5.34 0.81
N VAL A 73 7.26 -5.66 1.94
CA VAL A 73 5.81 -5.61 2.15
C VAL A 73 5.50 -4.57 3.21
N THR A 74 4.56 -3.67 2.92
CA THR A 74 4.08 -2.65 3.87
C THR A 74 2.58 -2.78 4.07
N LEU A 75 2.16 -2.85 5.32
CA LEU A 75 0.78 -2.83 5.73
C LEU A 75 0.43 -1.42 6.19
N ILE A 76 -0.61 -0.81 5.63
CA ILE A 76 -1.09 0.52 6.03
C ILE A 76 -2.47 0.46 6.66
N GLY A 77 -2.73 1.35 7.62
CA GLY A 77 -4.04 1.52 8.22
C GLY A 77 -4.93 2.41 7.35
N LEU A 78 -6.11 1.89 7.01
CA LEU A 78 -7.10 2.60 6.19
C LEU A 78 -8.06 3.47 7.02
N GLY A 79 -7.99 3.37 8.36
CA GLY A 79 -8.96 3.99 9.24
C GLY A 79 -10.28 3.22 9.29
N LYS A 80 -11.34 3.89 9.75
CA LYS A 80 -12.67 3.27 9.88
C LYS A 80 -13.25 2.95 8.51
N GLU A 81 -13.89 1.78 8.39
CA GLU A 81 -14.50 1.31 7.15
C GLU A 81 -15.51 2.29 6.58
N ASP A 82 -16.38 2.85 7.43
CA ASP A 82 -17.42 3.82 7.03
C ASP A 82 -16.86 5.12 6.46
N SER A 83 -15.61 5.47 6.79
CA SER A 83 -14.93 6.67 6.30
C SER A 83 -13.99 6.41 5.13
N TRP A 84 -13.92 5.17 4.62
CA TRP A 84 -13.07 4.81 3.48
C TRP A 84 -13.65 5.31 2.15
N ALA A 85 -13.61 6.63 1.95
CA ALA A 85 -14.05 7.34 0.74
C ALA A 85 -13.32 8.69 0.61
N GLY A 86 -13.33 9.26 -0.56
CA GLY A 86 -12.87 10.62 -0.82
C GLY A 86 -11.46 10.88 -0.28
N LEU A 87 -11.35 11.79 0.69
CA LEU A 87 -10.08 12.21 1.28
C LEU A 87 -9.32 11.07 1.95
N ALA A 88 -10.00 10.13 2.61
CA ALA A 88 -9.34 9.01 3.28
C ALA A 88 -8.61 8.10 2.29
N VAL A 89 -9.21 7.81 1.15
CA VAL A 89 -8.56 7.05 0.06
C VAL A 89 -7.38 7.83 -0.50
N ARG A 90 -7.56 9.12 -0.76
CA ARG A 90 -6.52 10.00 -1.28
C ARG A 90 -5.31 10.08 -0.35
N ASP A 91 -5.55 10.25 0.95
CA ASP A 91 -4.50 10.37 1.95
C ASP A 91 -3.73 9.05 2.14
N ALA A 92 -4.43 7.92 2.17
CA ALA A 92 -3.81 6.60 2.26
C ALA A 92 -2.92 6.30 1.05
N VAL A 93 -3.41 6.61 -0.16
CA VAL A 93 -2.63 6.38 -1.39
C VAL A 93 -1.48 7.39 -1.52
N ALA A 94 -1.64 8.62 -1.05
CA ALA A 94 -0.53 9.56 -0.93
C ALA A 94 0.53 9.05 0.08
N ALA A 95 0.11 8.37 1.15
CA ALA A 95 1.05 7.73 2.08
C ALA A 95 1.83 6.59 1.41
N VAL A 96 1.19 5.81 0.51
CA VAL A 96 1.90 4.80 -0.33
C VAL A 96 3.01 5.45 -1.15
N SER A 97 2.70 6.55 -1.82
CA SER A 97 3.71 7.27 -2.63
C SER A 97 4.86 7.81 -1.77
N ARG A 98 4.56 8.33 -0.58
CA ARG A 98 5.60 8.81 0.35
C ARG A 98 6.45 7.66 0.90
N ALA A 99 5.81 6.53 1.23
CA ALA A 99 6.53 5.33 1.65
C ALA A 99 7.48 4.84 0.54
N ALA A 100 6.98 4.77 -0.70
CA ALA A 100 7.80 4.41 -1.86
C ALA A 100 9.02 5.32 -2.03
N GLN A 101 8.86 6.63 -1.85
CA GLN A 101 9.97 7.59 -1.90
C GLN A 101 10.97 7.37 -0.76
N GLY A 102 10.50 7.17 0.47
CA GLY A 102 11.35 6.90 1.63
C GLY A 102 12.17 5.62 1.48
N GLU A 103 11.57 4.60 0.87
CA GLU A 103 12.21 3.30 0.60
C GLU A 103 12.99 3.26 -0.72
N ARG A 104 12.99 4.36 -1.49
CA ARG A 104 13.57 4.45 -2.85
C ARG A 104 13.03 3.35 -3.78
N ALA A 105 11.75 3.02 -3.65
CA ALA A 105 11.07 2.03 -4.47
C ALA A 105 10.64 2.64 -5.82
N ALA A 106 11.11 2.07 -6.93
CA ALA A 106 10.75 2.50 -8.28
C ALA A 106 9.47 1.83 -8.77
N MET A 107 9.23 0.58 -8.38
CA MET A 107 8.07 -0.22 -8.76
C MET A 107 7.27 -0.60 -7.52
N VAL A 108 6.01 -0.18 -7.47
CA VAL A 108 5.10 -0.37 -6.33
C VAL A 108 3.82 -1.06 -6.78
N CYS A 109 3.37 -2.02 -5.99
CA CYS A 109 2.01 -2.55 -6.07
C CYS A 109 1.23 -2.10 -4.84
N ALA A 110 0.04 -1.54 -5.03
CA ALA A 110 -0.87 -1.18 -3.96
C ALA A 110 -2.17 -1.99 -4.07
N ALA A 111 -2.33 -2.96 -3.18
CA ALA A 111 -3.50 -3.81 -3.04
C ALA A 111 -4.46 -3.17 -2.02
N LEU A 112 -5.41 -2.40 -2.51
CA LEU A 112 -6.33 -1.55 -1.73
C LEU A 112 -7.77 -1.70 -2.24
N PRO A 113 -8.78 -1.41 -1.40
CA PRO A 113 -10.19 -1.44 -1.82
C PRO A 113 -10.54 -0.19 -2.64
N LEU A 114 -10.42 -0.28 -3.96
CA LEU A 114 -10.45 0.86 -4.89
C LEU A 114 -11.67 0.89 -5.83
N ARG A 115 -12.73 0.15 -5.54
CA ARG A 115 -13.91 0.08 -6.41
C ARG A 115 -14.62 1.44 -6.57
N GLY A 116 -15.14 1.69 -7.78
CA GLY A 116 -15.95 2.86 -8.10
C GLY A 116 -15.17 4.18 -8.01
N ALA A 117 -15.77 5.18 -7.38
CA ALA A 117 -15.17 6.51 -7.23
C ALA A 117 -13.82 6.52 -6.50
N ARG A 118 -13.51 5.49 -5.73
CA ARG A 118 -12.24 5.36 -5.00
C ARG A 118 -11.03 5.28 -5.93
N LEU A 119 -11.20 4.73 -7.13
CA LEU A 119 -10.12 4.67 -8.13
C LEU A 119 -9.66 6.07 -8.57
N TYR A 120 -10.61 6.99 -8.76
CA TYR A 120 -10.29 8.39 -9.09
C TYR A 120 -9.52 9.07 -7.94
N GLU A 121 -10.00 8.88 -6.71
CA GLU A 121 -9.33 9.43 -5.51
C GLU A 121 -7.94 8.84 -5.31
N ALA A 122 -7.76 7.54 -5.61
CA ALA A 122 -6.46 6.88 -5.57
C ALA A 122 -5.49 7.47 -6.59
N ALA A 123 -5.92 7.68 -7.84
CA ALA A 123 -5.09 8.28 -8.87
C ALA A 123 -4.67 9.71 -8.50
N LEU A 124 -5.58 10.49 -7.91
CA LEU A 124 -5.28 11.83 -7.42
C LEU A 124 -4.31 11.80 -6.24
N GLY A 125 -4.51 10.89 -5.29
CA GLY A 125 -3.63 10.70 -4.14
C GLY A 125 -2.20 10.33 -4.54
N LEU A 126 -2.03 9.44 -5.53
CA LEU A 126 -0.72 9.11 -6.08
C LEU A 126 0.02 10.35 -6.60
N ARG A 127 -0.67 11.17 -7.39
CA ARG A 127 -0.08 12.39 -7.95
C ARG A 127 0.31 13.39 -6.87
N LEU A 128 -0.53 13.57 -5.86
CA LEU A 128 -0.25 14.45 -4.73
C LEU A 128 0.90 13.94 -3.86
N GLY A 129 0.96 12.62 -3.63
CA GLY A 129 1.99 11.99 -2.80
C GLY A 129 3.39 12.03 -3.42
N VAL A 130 3.49 12.02 -4.75
CA VAL A 130 4.76 12.13 -5.48
C VAL A 130 5.24 13.57 -5.57
N TYR A 131 4.34 14.54 -5.41
CA TYR A 131 4.69 15.95 -5.52
C TYR A 131 5.67 16.36 -4.43
N GLN A 132 6.87 16.76 -4.87
CA GLN A 132 7.90 17.34 -4.01
C GLN A 132 8.08 18.81 -4.37
N PHE A 133 7.89 19.69 -3.40
CA PHE A 133 8.19 21.10 -3.56
C PHE A 133 9.71 21.32 -3.46
N ASN A 134 10.40 21.21 -4.59
CA ASN A 134 11.86 21.32 -4.66
C ASN A 134 12.37 22.71 -5.14
N THR A 135 11.46 23.66 -5.34
CA THR A 135 11.79 24.97 -5.96
C THR A 135 12.84 25.78 -5.17
N CYS A 136 12.98 25.50 -3.88
CA CYS A 136 13.92 26.23 -2.99
C CYS A 136 14.99 25.32 -2.37
N LYS A 137 15.10 24.05 -2.83
CA LYS A 137 16.14 23.14 -2.34
C LYS A 137 17.28 23.08 -3.36
N SER A 138 18.50 23.28 -2.90
CA SER A 138 19.69 22.99 -3.69
C SER A 138 19.68 21.51 -4.08
N ALA A 139 20.01 21.22 -5.33
CA ALA A 139 20.19 19.83 -5.74
C ALA A 139 21.33 19.23 -4.87
N ASP A 140 21.01 18.16 -4.16
CA ASP A 140 22.01 17.36 -3.45
C ASP A 140 22.56 16.31 -4.42
N PRO A 141 23.81 16.43 -4.89
CA PRO A 141 24.38 15.47 -5.84
C PRO A 141 24.54 14.07 -5.25
N GLU A 142 24.68 13.97 -3.92
CA GLU A 142 24.87 12.70 -3.22
C GLU A 142 23.53 11.98 -3.01
N HIS A 143 22.43 12.73 -3.01
CA HIS A 143 21.08 12.19 -2.82
C HIS A 143 20.14 12.67 -3.92
N PRO A 144 20.30 12.16 -5.16
CA PRO A 144 19.42 12.55 -6.25
C PRO A 144 17.97 12.19 -5.93
N PRO A 145 16.99 13.00 -6.37
CA PRO A 145 15.59 12.73 -6.14
C PRO A 145 15.24 11.35 -6.67
N HIS A 146 14.55 10.55 -5.84
CA HIS A 146 14.08 9.24 -6.26
C HIS A 146 12.84 9.39 -7.13
N GLU A 147 12.79 8.65 -8.23
CA GLU A 147 11.65 8.66 -9.15
C GLU A 147 10.85 7.36 -9.03
N LEU A 148 9.61 7.49 -8.56
CA LEU A 148 8.63 6.41 -8.63
C LEU A 148 8.21 6.22 -10.10
N THR A 149 8.61 5.10 -10.68
CA THR A 149 8.46 4.81 -12.11
C THR A 149 7.09 4.24 -12.42
N SER A 150 6.64 3.26 -11.64
CA SER A 150 5.41 2.49 -11.89
C SER A 150 4.65 2.19 -10.59
N VAL A 151 3.33 2.38 -10.64
CA VAL A 151 2.41 1.93 -9.61
C VAL A 151 1.34 1.04 -10.22
N GLU A 152 1.30 -0.20 -9.75
CA GLU A 152 0.26 -1.17 -10.04
C GLU A 152 -0.79 -1.10 -8.94
N LEU A 153 -2.04 -0.81 -9.31
CA LEU A 153 -3.18 -0.79 -8.41
C LEU A 153 -3.94 -2.12 -8.54
N ILE A 154 -4.20 -2.77 -7.44
CA ILE A 154 -5.01 -3.99 -7.40
C ILE A 154 -6.19 -3.74 -6.46
N ASP A 155 -7.41 -3.94 -6.98
CA ASP A 155 -8.62 -3.82 -6.16
C ASP A 155 -8.76 -5.03 -5.25
N THR A 156 -8.92 -4.78 -3.97
CA THR A 156 -9.12 -5.80 -2.94
C THR A 156 -10.40 -5.51 -2.14
N PRO A 157 -11.06 -6.52 -1.55
CA PRO A 157 -12.19 -6.26 -0.68
C PRO A 157 -11.75 -5.49 0.57
N LEU A 158 -12.61 -4.58 1.05
CA LEU A 158 -12.34 -3.75 2.23
C LEU A 158 -12.35 -4.56 3.52
N SER A 159 -13.24 -5.57 3.59
CA SER A 159 -13.36 -6.49 4.72
C SER A 159 -13.73 -7.89 4.27
N ALA A 160 -13.62 -8.88 5.18
CA ALA A 160 -14.06 -10.24 4.90
C ALA A 160 -15.57 -10.33 4.59
N ALA A 161 -16.39 -9.46 5.18
CA ALA A 161 -17.82 -9.36 4.89
C ALA A 161 -18.07 -8.87 3.46
N ALA A 162 -17.34 -7.82 3.03
CA ALA A 162 -17.43 -7.29 1.67
C ALA A 162 -16.90 -8.30 0.61
N ALA A 163 -15.99 -9.19 0.99
CA ALA A 163 -15.53 -10.27 0.12
C ALA A 163 -16.62 -11.33 -0.12
N ALA A 164 -17.44 -11.65 0.89
CA ALA A 164 -18.52 -12.59 0.77
C ALA A 164 -19.64 -12.08 -0.14
N ASP A 165 -20.01 -10.80 -0.05
CA ASP A 165 -21.01 -10.15 -0.89
C ASP A 165 -20.58 -10.05 -2.36
N ALA A 166 -19.29 -10.00 -2.64
CA ALA A 166 -18.75 -9.93 -4.00
C ALA A 166 -18.69 -11.30 -4.70
N ALA A 167 -18.81 -12.40 -3.95
CA ALA A 167 -18.77 -13.77 -4.44
C ALA A 167 -20.18 -14.38 -4.62
N ALA A 168 -21.24 -13.67 -4.21
CA ALA A 168 -22.65 -14.05 -4.38
C ALA A 168 -23.25 -13.40 -5.62
#